data_08943674470465ed8c5099994ef055b0
#
_entry.id   08943674470465ed8c5099994ef055b0
#
_cell.length_a   1.000
_cell.length_b   1.000
_cell.length_c   1.000
_cell.angle_alpha   90.00
_cell.angle_beta   90.00
_cell.angle_gamma   90.00
#
_symmetry.space_group_name_H-M   'P 1'
#
loop_
_entity.id
_entity.type
_entity.pdbx_description
1 polymer ?
#
loop_
_entity_poly.entity_id
_entity_poly.type
_entity_poly.pdbx_seq_one_letter_code
_entity_poly.pdbx_strand_id
1 'polypeptide(L)'
;CLFIYTMPVDHSLTPVVGVFLGLLLLAGINLFITKQWKCFIRIPWINVHGNKKNMAISTIFIIIYAIAACYIFVQSYNMPERIMLMAEKSVKERNWENTLTQTEKYINSGRTNQLISYFHNLALYHTGKLPYHLFDYPQKLGVKSLYFPWNSDSRESEYGHFIYEDLGYINEAQRWEFESMVVWGETAPHLINLARYNIANKRPKVAQRFINLLKQSLFYKKEAEALEKWLPT
;
A
#
# COMPACT_ATOMS: atom_id res chain seq x y z
N CYS A 1 -23.78 3.25 -3.58
CA CYS A 1 -23.46 3.23 -2.15
C CYS A 1 -21.98 3.55 -1.99
N LEU A 2 -21.70 4.76 -1.52
CA LEU A 2 -20.33 5.15 -1.14
C LEU A 2 -20.01 4.39 0.16
N PHE A 3 -19.23 3.32 0.06
CA PHE A 3 -18.55 2.79 1.24
C PHE A 3 -17.48 3.82 1.62
N ILE A 4 -17.79 4.64 2.60
CA ILE A 4 -16.78 5.37 3.34
C ILE A 4 -16.04 4.31 4.14
N TYR A 5 -14.92 3.85 3.60
CA TYR A 5 -13.94 3.11 4.38
C TYR A 5 -13.53 4.00 5.55
N THR A 6 -14.01 3.69 6.73
CA THR A 6 -13.37 4.14 7.95
C THR A 6 -12.06 3.38 8.03
N MET A 7 -11.05 3.86 7.31
CA MET A 7 -9.67 3.47 7.62
C MET A 7 -9.49 3.71 9.12
N PRO A 8 -8.88 2.75 9.86
CA PRO A 8 -8.45 3.05 11.20
C PRO A 8 -7.68 4.37 11.10
N VAL A 9 -8.05 5.35 11.93
CA VAL A 9 -7.41 6.66 11.95
C VAL A 9 -5.98 6.42 12.40
N ASP A 10 -5.15 6.01 11.46
CA ASP A 10 -3.72 5.95 11.66
C ASP A 10 -3.29 7.36 12.03
N HIS A 11 -2.54 7.48 13.12
CA HIS A 11 -1.95 8.73 13.61
C HIS A 11 -1.13 9.47 12.53
N SER A 12 -0.97 8.90 11.35
CA SER A 12 -0.36 9.50 10.17
C SER A 12 -1.18 10.61 9.50
N LEU A 13 -2.51 10.67 9.71
CA LEU A 13 -3.37 11.72 9.14
C LEU A 13 -3.34 13.01 9.98
N THR A 14 -3.04 12.92 11.26
CA THR A 14 -2.99 14.08 12.17
C THR A 14 -1.98 15.16 11.73
N PRO A 15 -0.74 14.82 11.27
CA PRO A 15 0.18 15.85 10.80
C PRO A 15 -0.26 16.48 9.48
N VAL A 16 -0.90 15.73 8.57
CA VAL A 16 -1.42 16.28 7.30
C VAL A 16 -2.57 17.25 7.56
N VAL A 17 -3.49 16.90 8.45
CA VAL A 17 -4.58 17.79 8.87
C VAL A 17 -4.02 19.02 9.60
N GLY A 18 -2.98 18.84 10.43
CA GLY A 18 -2.29 19.94 11.10
C GLY A 18 -1.63 20.92 10.13
N VAL A 19 -1.00 20.43 9.06
CA VAL A 19 -0.45 21.27 7.98
C VAL A 19 -1.56 22.04 7.27
N PHE A 20 -2.67 21.38 6.95
CA PHE A 20 -3.77 22.01 6.25
C PHE A 20 -4.45 23.10 7.09
N LEU A 21 -4.69 22.83 8.38
CA LEU A 21 -5.20 23.84 9.33
C LEU A 21 -4.23 24.98 9.53
N GLY A 22 -2.91 24.70 9.61
CA GLY A 22 -1.87 25.72 9.68
C GLY A 22 -1.85 26.61 8.44
N LEU A 23 -2.03 26.06 7.24
CA LEU A 23 -2.20 26.80 5.99
C LEU A 23 -3.39 27.77 6.05
N LEU A 24 -4.54 27.27 6.49
CA LEU A 24 -5.76 28.08 6.59
C LEU A 24 -5.61 29.20 7.62
N LEU A 25 -4.96 28.91 8.75
CA LEU A 25 -4.66 29.93 9.77
C LEU A 25 -3.70 31.00 9.26
N LEU A 26 -2.62 30.60 8.60
CA LEU A 26 -1.66 31.57 8.02
C LEU A 26 -2.27 32.39 6.89
N ALA A 27 -3.12 31.80 6.06
CA ALA A 27 -3.88 32.51 5.05
C ALA A 27 -4.85 33.52 5.70
N GLY A 28 -5.55 33.11 6.76
CA GLY A 28 -6.45 33.97 7.55
C GLY A 28 -5.69 35.14 8.22
N ILE A 29 -4.54 34.87 8.83
CA ILE A 29 -3.68 35.90 9.44
C ILE A 29 -3.15 36.87 8.39
N ASN A 30 -2.74 36.38 7.22
CA ASN A 30 -2.27 37.22 6.12
C ASN A 30 -3.38 38.14 5.60
N LEU A 31 -4.61 37.61 5.45
CA LEU A 31 -5.79 38.40 5.11
C LEU A 31 -6.15 39.44 6.18
N PHE A 32 -5.96 39.11 7.45
CA PHE A 32 -6.23 40.01 8.57
C PHE A 32 -5.19 41.15 8.65
N ILE A 33 -3.88 40.84 8.47
CA ILE A 33 -2.79 41.82 8.50
C ILE A 33 -2.83 42.76 7.27
N THR A 34 -3.19 42.25 6.11
CA THR A 34 -3.25 43.05 4.88
C THR A 34 -4.43 43.99 4.84
N LYS A 35 -5.42 43.84 5.77
CA LYS A 35 -6.62 44.71 6.00
C LYS A 35 -7.11 45.45 4.74
N GLN A 36 -7.11 44.79 3.64
CA GLN A 36 -7.65 45.29 2.38
C GLN A 36 -8.89 44.50 1.99
N TRP A 37 -9.94 44.63 2.79
CA TRP A 37 -11.26 44.04 2.59
C TRP A 37 -11.93 44.43 1.26
N LYS A 38 -11.30 45.22 0.42
CA LYS A 38 -11.91 45.73 -0.82
C LYS A 38 -11.57 44.92 -2.09
N CYS A 39 -10.82 43.84 -1.98
CA CYS A 39 -10.51 43.02 -3.16
C CYS A 39 -10.52 41.54 -2.85
N PHE A 40 -11.71 40.97 -2.69
CA PHE A 40 -11.92 39.55 -2.36
C PHE A 40 -11.54 38.57 -3.50
N ILE A 41 -11.09 39.05 -4.65
CA ILE A 41 -10.68 38.23 -5.81
C ILE A 41 -9.45 38.89 -6.48
N ARG A 42 -8.36 39.11 -5.76
CA ARG A 42 -7.06 39.31 -6.40
C ARG A 42 -6.05 38.41 -5.76
N ILE A 43 -5.68 37.38 -6.52
CA ILE A 43 -4.56 36.49 -6.20
C ILE A 43 -3.34 37.38 -5.96
N PRO A 44 -2.69 37.33 -4.77
CA PRO A 44 -1.63 38.29 -4.40
C PRO A 44 -0.35 38.21 -5.26
N TRP A 45 -0.32 37.29 -6.21
CA TRP A 45 0.81 37.02 -7.12
C TRP A 45 0.95 38.05 -8.25
N ILE A 46 -0.04 38.90 -8.50
CA ILE A 46 -0.06 39.76 -9.71
C ILE A 46 0.06 41.23 -9.38
N ASN A 47 0.16 41.63 -8.12
CA ASN A 47 0.32 43.05 -7.76
C ASN A 47 1.77 43.39 -7.44
N VAL A 48 2.58 43.58 -8.47
CA VAL A 48 4.01 43.94 -8.43
C VAL A 48 4.29 45.36 -7.84
N HIS A 49 3.26 46.14 -7.51
CA HIS A 49 3.37 47.47 -6.94
C HIS A 49 3.09 47.56 -5.43
N GLY A 50 3.26 46.46 -4.70
CA GLY A 50 3.19 46.44 -3.24
C GLY A 50 4.43 47.07 -2.60
N ASN A 51 4.19 47.89 -1.57
CA ASN A 51 5.23 48.51 -0.75
C ASN A 51 6.30 47.44 -0.35
N LYS A 52 7.62 47.76 -0.58
CA LYS A 52 8.73 46.82 -0.33
C LYS A 52 8.70 46.16 1.05
N LYS A 53 8.16 46.80 2.08
CA LYS A 53 7.95 46.23 3.42
C LYS A 53 6.93 45.09 3.42
N ASN A 54 5.80 45.18 2.70
CA ASN A 54 4.79 44.16 2.66
C ASN A 54 5.28 42.92 1.87
N MET A 55 6.10 43.13 0.86
CA MET A 55 6.73 42.07 0.10
C MET A 55 7.77 41.30 0.95
N ALA A 56 8.57 42.02 1.75
CA ALA A 56 9.51 41.38 2.66
C ALA A 56 8.83 40.59 3.77
N ILE A 57 7.73 41.08 4.33
CA ILE A 57 6.94 40.37 5.34
C ILE A 57 6.32 39.09 4.72
N SER A 58 5.75 39.16 3.52
CA SER A 58 5.18 38.02 2.84
C SER A 58 6.22 36.93 2.54
N THR A 59 7.43 37.31 2.11
CA THR A 59 8.53 36.35 1.89
C THR A 59 8.98 35.67 3.17
N ILE A 60 9.06 36.39 4.30
CA ILE A 60 9.37 35.79 5.59
C ILE A 60 8.34 34.75 6.00
N PHE A 61 7.05 35.06 5.85
CA PHE A 61 6.00 34.08 6.15
C PHE A 61 6.06 32.82 5.27
N ILE A 62 6.36 32.97 3.98
CA ILE A 62 6.55 31.82 3.07
C ILE A 62 7.72 30.95 3.52
N ILE A 63 8.83 31.56 3.93
CA ILE A 63 10.01 30.83 4.43
C ILE A 63 9.69 30.09 5.72
N ILE A 64 9.06 30.74 6.70
CA ILE A 64 8.65 30.11 7.96
C ILE A 64 7.72 28.94 7.69
N TYR A 65 6.77 29.12 6.77
CA TYR A 65 5.84 28.06 6.38
C TYR A 65 6.57 26.89 5.72
N ALA A 66 7.49 27.16 4.80
CA ALA A 66 8.28 26.10 4.14
C ALA A 66 9.11 25.29 5.15
N ILE A 67 9.70 25.97 6.15
CA ILE A 67 10.45 25.31 7.23
C ILE A 67 9.52 24.45 8.08
N ALA A 68 8.35 24.96 8.48
CA ALA A 68 7.38 24.21 9.26
C ALA A 68 6.84 22.98 8.49
N ALA A 69 6.53 23.14 7.20
CA ALA A 69 6.09 22.05 6.35
C ALA A 69 7.18 20.97 6.19
N CYS A 70 8.44 21.39 6.00
CA CYS A 70 9.58 20.48 5.92
C CYS A 70 9.78 19.70 7.24
N TYR A 71 9.69 20.38 8.38
CA TYR A 71 9.78 19.76 9.69
C TYR A 71 8.69 18.71 9.91
N ILE A 72 7.43 19.03 9.59
CA ILE A 72 6.31 18.10 9.72
C ILE A 72 6.48 16.92 8.76
N PHE A 73 6.95 17.16 7.52
CA PHE A 73 7.23 16.09 6.57
C PHE A 73 8.28 15.11 7.10
N VAL A 74 9.37 15.62 7.67
CA VAL A 74 10.44 14.78 8.27
C VAL A 74 9.91 13.97 9.45
N GLN A 75 9.10 14.58 10.33
CA GLN A 75 8.51 13.89 11.47
C GLN A 75 7.46 12.83 11.08
N SER A 76 6.74 13.07 9.98
CA SER A 76 5.72 12.14 9.47
C SER A 76 6.31 11.00 8.63
N TYR A 77 7.62 11.07 8.31
CA TYR A 77 8.25 10.11 7.43
C TYR A 77 8.55 8.79 8.13
N ASN A 78 7.68 7.81 7.93
CA ASN A 78 7.80 6.47 8.52
C ASN A 78 8.60 5.54 7.58
N MET A 79 9.95 5.53 7.75
CA MET A 79 10.84 4.66 6.96
C MET A 79 10.48 3.17 7.02
N PRO A 80 10.18 2.58 8.18
CA PRO A 80 9.80 1.18 8.25
C PRO A 80 8.56 0.84 7.45
N GLU A 81 7.53 1.66 7.52
CA GLU A 81 6.30 1.46 6.76
C GLU A 81 6.56 1.55 5.26
N ARG A 82 7.38 2.50 4.82
CA ARG A 82 7.79 2.60 3.43
C ARG A 82 8.51 1.34 2.94
N ILE A 83 9.44 0.81 3.74
CA ILE A 83 10.17 -0.43 3.38
C ILE A 83 9.18 -1.59 3.28
N MET A 84 8.22 -1.67 4.20
CA MET A 84 7.18 -2.70 4.19
C MET A 84 6.31 -2.61 2.93
N LEU A 85 5.84 -1.42 2.55
CA LEU A 85 5.08 -1.20 1.31
C LEU A 85 5.89 -1.54 0.04
N MET A 86 7.20 -1.27 0.05
CA MET A 86 8.08 -1.67 -1.06
C MET A 86 8.24 -3.19 -1.13
N ALA A 87 8.35 -3.87 0.02
CA ALA A 87 8.40 -5.33 0.06
C ALA A 87 7.09 -5.94 -0.44
N GLU A 88 5.93 -5.44 0.00
CA GLU A 88 4.62 -5.87 -0.47
C GLU A 88 4.48 -5.73 -1.99
N LYS A 89 4.87 -4.57 -2.52
CA LYS A 89 4.86 -4.34 -3.97
C LYS A 89 5.72 -5.37 -4.69
N SER A 90 6.93 -5.64 -4.21
CA SER A 90 7.86 -6.61 -4.82
C SER A 90 7.31 -8.03 -4.77
N VAL A 91 6.62 -8.42 -3.69
CA VAL A 91 5.95 -9.73 -3.58
C VAL A 91 4.82 -9.84 -4.60
N LYS A 92 3.97 -8.82 -4.73
CA LYS A 92 2.90 -8.79 -5.74
C LYS A 92 3.42 -8.89 -7.16
N GLU A 93 4.56 -8.27 -7.43
CA GLU A 93 5.26 -8.34 -8.72
C GLU A 93 6.10 -9.62 -8.89
N ARG A 94 6.14 -10.50 -7.87
CA ARG A 94 6.98 -11.71 -7.82
C ARG A 94 8.46 -11.43 -8.07
N ASN A 95 8.93 -10.25 -7.69
CA ASN A 95 10.33 -9.85 -7.77
C ASN A 95 11.06 -10.22 -6.47
N TRP A 96 11.44 -11.48 -6.35
CA TRP A 96 11.96 -12.06 -5.12
C TRP A 96 13.32 -11.49 -4.68
N GLU A 97 14.19 -11.14 -5.62
CA GLU A 97 15.48 -10.49 -5.34
C GLU A 97 15.29 -9.12 -4.68
N ASN A 98 14.37 -8.31 -5.22
CA ASN A 98 14.05 -7.02 -4.62
C ASN A 98 13.35 -7.19 -3.28
N THR A 99 12.49 -8.21 -3.14
CA THR A 99 11.85 -8.55 -1.87
C THR A 99 12.88 -8.84 -0.80
N LEU A 100 13.90 -9.66 -1.08
CA LEU A 100 15.01 -9.92 -0.15
C LEU A 100 15.70 -8.63 0.26
N THR A 101 16.06 -7.79 -0.71
CA THR A 101 16.75 -6.53 -0.45
C THR A 101 15.95 -5.61 0.49
N GLN A 102 14.62 -5.51 0.31
CA GLN A 102 13.78 -4.67 1.17
C GLN A 102 13.58 -5.28 2.56
N THR A 103 13.31 -6.58 2.62
CA THR A 103 13.10 -7.28 3.91
C THR A 103 14.36 -7.32 4.75
N GLU A 104 15.54 -7.50 4.14
CA GLU A 104 16.84 -7.41 4.83
C GLU A 104 17.06 -6.03 5.47
N LYS A 105 16.76 -4.95 4.75
CA LYS A 105 16.84 -3.58 5.31
C LYS A 105 15.97 -3.43 6.55
N TYR A 106 14.75 -4.01 6.52
CA TYR A 106 13.84 -3.95 7.66
C TYR A 106 14.38 -4.76 8.86
N ILE A 107 14.80 -6.00 8.62
CA ILE A 107 15.33 -6.91 9.65
C ILE A 107 16.60 -6.33 10.29
N ASN A 108 17.51 -5.80 9.47
CA ASN A 108 18.76 -5.18 9.93
C ASN A 108 18.53 -3.91 10.76
N SER A 109 17.36 -3.27 10.65
CA SER A 109 16.97 -2.19 11.56
C SER A 109 16.59 -2.67 12.98
N GLY A 110 16.71 -3.97 13.27
CA GLY A 110 16.40 -4.60 14.57
C GLY A 110 14.92 -4.82 14.84
N ARG A 111 14.06 -4.49 13.88
CA ARG A 111 12.60 -4.60 14.00
C ARG A 111 12.13 -6.01 13.62
N THR A 112 11.01 -6.40 14.21
CA THR A 112 10.37 -7.69 13.92
C THR A 112 8.91 -7.41 13.53
N ASN A 113 8.51 -7.95 12.39
CA ASN A 113 7.14 -7.91 11.90
C ASN A 113 6.85 -9.25 11.22
N GLN A 114 5.66 -9.82 11.45
CA GLN A 114 5.28 -11.13 10.93
C GLN A 114 5.23 -11.14 9.40
N LEU A 115 4.61 -10.13 8.80
CA LEU A 115 4.48 -10.01 7.36
C LEU A 115 5.85 -9.91 6.66
N ILE A 116 6.77 -9.10 7.21
CA ILE A 116 8.13 -8.98 6.68
C ILE A 116 8.91 -10.29 6.81
N SER A 117 8.78 -10.98 7.95
CA SER A 117 9.45 -12.27 8.16
C SER A 117 8.92 -13.32 7.19
N TYR A 118 7.61 -13.33 6.96
CA TYR A 118 6.96 -14.18 5.97
C TYR A 118 7.46 -13.89 4.55
N PHE A 119 7.49 -12.62 4.13
CA PHE A 119 8.00 -12.24 2.81
C PHE A 119 9.47 -12.59 2.60
N HIS A 120 10.28 -12.42 3.65
CA HIS A 120 11.68 -12.77 3.60
C HIS A 120 11.88 -14.28 3.38
N ASN A 121 11.20 -15.11 4.16
CA ASN A 121 11.28 -16.56 4.04
C ASN A 121 10.71 -17.07 2.71
N LEU A 122 9.61 -16.47 2.22
CA LEU A 122 9.04 -16.76 0.90
C LEU A 122 10.03 -16.41 -0.22
N ALA A 123 10.69 -15.26 -0.12
CA ALA A 123 11.67 -14.83 -1.10
C ALA A 123 12.95 -15.71 -1.06
N LEU A 124 13.40 -16.15 0.13
CA LEU A 124 14.47 -17.15 0.26
C LEU A 124 14.09 -18.47 -0.41
N TYR A 125 12.84 -18.90 -0.28
CA TYR A 125 12.34 -20.11 -0.95
C TYR A 125 12.43 -19.98 -2.47
N HIS A 126 11.86 -18.92 -3.04
CA HIS A 126 11.86 -18.71 -4.50
C HIS A 126 13.23 -18.46 -5.10
N THR A 127 14.18 -17.95 -4.32
CA THR A 127 15.58 -17.78 -4.77
C THR A 127 16.44 -19.03 -4.53
N GLY A 128 15.86 -20.11 -3.97
CA GLY A 128 16.57 -21.36 -3.66
C GLY A 128 17.54 -21.24 -2.49
N LYS A 129 17.50 -20.13 -1.74
CA LYS A 129 18.41 -19.85 -0.62
C LYS A 129 17.90 -20.33 0.74
N LEU A 130 16.62 -20.69 0.84
CA LEU A 130 15.97 -21.03 2.11
C LEU A 130 16.74 -22.09 2.94
N PRO A 131 17.18 -23.25 2.38
CA PRO A 131 17.85 -24.29 3.18
C PRO A 131 19.17 -23.84 3.81
N TYR A 132 19.84 -22.86 3.20
CA TYR A 132 21.18 -22.44 3.60
C TYR A 132 21.17 -21.15 4.43
N HIS A 133 20.20 -20.27 4.22
CA HIS A 133 20.20 -18.91 4.77
C HIS A 133 19.02 -18.62 5.70
N LEU A 134 18.13 -19.58 5.97
CA LEU A 134 16.99 -19.38 6.86
C LEU A 134 17.39 -18.89 8.25
N PHE A 135 18.47 -19.44 8.81
CA PHE A 135 18.93 -19.14 10.16
C PHE A 135 20.01 -18.04 10.24
N ASP A 136 20.41 -17.48 9.11
CA ASP A 136 21.28 -16.30 9.09
C ASP A 136 20.52 -15.05 9.57
N TYR A 137 19.21 -15.11 9.55
CA TYR A 137 18.30 -14.06 9.99
C TYR A 137 17.57 -14.45 11.28
N PRO A 138 17.28 -13.48 12.18
CA PRO A 138 16.62 -13.79 13.44
C PRO A 138 15.19 -14.28 13.23
N GLN A 139 14.95 -15.56 13.48
CA GLN A 139 13.63 -16.21 13.41
C GLN A 139 12.84 -16.03 14.72
N LYS A 140 12.68 -14.77 15.18
CA LYS A 140 12.03 -14.44 16.47
C LYS A 140 10.59 -14.94 16.60
N LEU A 141 9.89 -15.10 15.49
CA LEU A 141 8.50 -15.55 15.45
C LEU A 141 8.37 -17.08 15.24
N GLY A 142 9.50 -17.77 15.04
CA GLY A 142 9.51 -19.20 14.78
C GLY A 142 8.63 -19.57 13.59
N VAL A 143 7.78 -20.59 13.75
CA VAL A 143 6.91 -21.10 12.68
C VAL A 143 5.95 -20.03 12.15
N LYS A 144 5.56 -19.05 12.95
CA LYS A 144 4.70 -17.93 12.50
C LYS A 144 5.35 -17.02 11.44
N SER A 145 6.66 -17.18 11.20
CA SER A 145 7.34 -16.50 10.10
C SER A 145 7.18 -17.21 8.75
N LEU A 146 6.61 -18.42 8.73
CA LEU A 146 6.47 -19.24 7.52
C LEU A 146 5.03 -19.26 6.99
N TYR A 147 4.03 -19.06 7.86
CA TYR A 147 2.62 -19.02 7.46
C TYR A 147 1.83 -18.11 8.41
N PHE A 148 0.64 -17.70 7.98
CA PHE A 148 -0.28 -16.93 8.80
C PHE A 148 -1.30 -17.85 9.49
N PRO A 149 -1.61 -17.60 10.79
CA PRO A 149 -2.71 -18.28 11.45
C PRO A 149 -4.05 -17.83 10.83
N TRP A 150 -5.06 -18.68 10.94
CA TRP A 150 -6.38 -18.43 10.33
C TRP A 150 -7.07 -17.14 10.81
N ASN A 151 -6.73 -16.64 11.98
CA ASN A 151 -7.25 -15.40 12.57
C ASN A 151 -6.28 -14.23 12.43
N SER A 152 -5.47 -14.21 11.37
CA SER A 152 -4.54 -13.13 11.11
C SER A 152 -5.22 -11.84 10.69
N ASP A 153 -4.47 -10.75 10.72
CA ASP A 153 -4.94 -9.43 10.35
C ASP A 153 -5.39 -9.34 8.89
N SER A 154 -6.25 -8.37 8.61
CA SER A 154 -6.76 -8.10 7.26
C SER A 154 -5.65 -7.92 6.22
N ARG A 155 -4.53 -7.28 6.59
CA ARG A 155 -3.38 -7.08 5.71
C ARG A 155 -2.67 -8.40 5.37
N GLU A 156 -2.57 -9.30 6.34
CA GLU A 156 -1.95 -10.62 6.17
C GLU A 156 -2.80 -11.54 5.30
N SER A 157 -4.13 -11.38 5.33
CA SER A 157 -5.05 -12.19 4.53
C SER A 157 -4.76 -12.11 3.03
N GLU A 158 -4.27 -10.96 2.56
CA GLU A 158 -3.94 -10.72 1.15
C GLU A 158 -2.76 -11.58 0.64
N TYR A 159 -1.91 -12.03 1.56
CA TYR A 159 -0.68 -12.75 1.21
C TYR A 159 -0.67 -14.22 1.65
N GLY A 160 -1.67 -14.65 2.38
CA GLY A 160 -1.73 -16.02 2.90
C GLY A 160 -1.78 -17.10 1.83
N HIS A 161 -2.29 -16.79 0.65
CA HIS A 161 -2.43 -17.73 -0.45
C HIS A 161 -1.09 -18.19 -1.06
N PHE A 162 -0.03 -17.36 -1.04
CA PHE A 162 1.24 -17.63 -1.73
C PHE A 162 1.87 -18.95 -1.29
N ILE A 163 2.02 -19.20 0.00
CA ILE A 163 2.63 -20.45 0.48
C ILE A 163 1.83 -21.68 0.08
N TYR A 164 0.51 -21.62 0.11
CA TYR A 164 -0.33 -22.74 -0.27
C TYR A 164 -0.33 -22.98 -1.77
N GLU A 165 -0.22 -21.92 -2.59
CA GLU A 165 0.01 -22.03 -4.03
C GLU A 165 1.33 -22.75 -4.32
N ASP A 166 2.42 -22.35 -3.64
CA ASP A 166 3.74 -22.94 -3.80
C ASP A 166 3.82 -24.40 -3.36
N LEU A 167 3.11 -24.77 -2.30
CA LEU A 167 3.01 -26.14 -1.82
C LEU A 167 2.02 -27.01 -2.63
N GLY A 168 1.31 -26.43 -3.60
CA GLY A 168 0.31 -27.14 -4.40
C GLY A 168 -1.04 -27.38 -3.69
N TYR A 169 -1.24 -26.78 -2.51
CA TYR A 169 -2.52 -26.87 -1.78
C TYR A 169 -3.54 -25.86 -2.32
N ILE A 170 -3.95 -26.05 -3.56
CA ILE A 170 -4.77 -25.08 -4.31
C ILE A 170 -6.11 -24.77 -3.61
N ASN A 171 -6.72 -25.71 -2.90
CA ASN A 171 -7.95 -25.46 -2.16
C ASN A 171 -7.72 -24.47 -1.00
N GLU A 172 -6.59 -24.59 -0.28
CA GLU A 172 -6.25 -23.66 0.79
C GLU A 172 -5.85 -22.29 0.22
N ALA A 173 -5.09 -22.26 -0.88
CA ALA A 173 -4.80 -21.01 -1.58
C ALA A 173 -6.09 -20.31 -2.03
N GLN A 174 -7.06 -21.04 -2.58
CA GLN A 174 -8.36 -20.52 -2.97
C GLN A 174 -9.14 -19.96 -1.76
N ARG A 175 -9.08 -20.64 -0.61
CA ARG A 175 -9.74 -20.20 0.62
C ARG A 175 -9.17 -18.87 1.11
N TRP A 176 -7.85 -18.75 1.18
CA TRP A 176 -7.17 -17.49 1.54
C TRP A 176 -7.52 -16.36 0.59
N GLU A 177 -7.61 -16.64 -0.70
CA GLU A 177 -7.98 -15.64 -1.71
C GLU A 177 -9.44 -15.18 -1.55
N PHE A 178 -10.36 -16.08 -1.16
CA PHE A 178 -11.73 -15.70 -0.82
C PHE A 178 -11.80 -14.80 0.42
N GLU A 179 -11.03 -15.13 1.47
CA GLU A 179 -10.96 -14.28 2.67
C GLU A 179 -10.42 -12.89 2.32
N SER A 180 -9.36 -12.83 1.51
CA SER A 180 -8.83 -11.58 1.02
C SER A 180 -9.86 -10.78 0.22
N MET A 181 -10.60 -11.43 -0.66
CA MET A 181 -11.67 -10.80 -1.43
C MET A 181 -12.80 -10.28 -0.54
N VAL A 182 -13.14 -10.96 0.56
CA VAL A 182 -14.16 -10.50 1.53
C VAL A 182 -13.68 -9.24 2.24
N VAL A 183 -12.39 -9.16 2.59
CA VAL A 183 -11.80 -8.02 3.29
C VAL A 183 -11.60 -6.81 2.37
N TRP A 184 -11.04 -7.03 1.19
CA TRP A 184 -10.58 -5.97 0.29
C TRP A 184 -11.52 -5.70 -0.89
N GLY A 185 -12.56 -6.52 -1.03
CA GLY A 185 -13.51 -6.43 -2.14
C GLY A 185 -13.09 -7.20 -3.39
N GLU A 186 -13.95 -7.15 -4.40
CA GLU A 186 -13.74 -7.85 -5.68
C GLU A 186 -12.74 -7.09 -6.57
N THR A 187 -11.46 -7.15 -6.22
CA THR A 187 -10.41 -6.54 -7.03
C THR A 187 -9.98 -7.48 -8.17
N ALA A 188 -9.43 -6.91 -9.24
CA ALA A 188 -9.00 -7.71 -10.38
C ALA A 188 -7.95 -8.81 -10.03
N PRO A 189 -6.93 -8.57 -9.19
CA PRO A 189 -6.02 -9.61 -8.73
C PRO A 189 -6.74 -10.80 -8.08
N HIS A 190 -7.71 -10.55 -7.18
CA HIS A 190 -8.48 -11.63 -6.52
C HIS A 190 -9.28 -12.43 -7.53
N LEU A 191 -9.95 -11.76 -8.48
CA LEU A 191 -10.72 -12.45 -9.52
C LEU A 191 -9.83 -13.31 -10.42
N ILE A 192 -8.62 -12.84 -10.76
CA ILE A 192 -7.63 -13.58 -11.54
C ILE A 192 -7.20 -14.84 -10.79
N ASN A 193 -6.80 -14.71 -9.52
CA ASN A 193 -6.34 -15.83 -8.72
C ASN A 193 -7.45 -16.85 -8.49
N LEU A 194 -8.66 -16.40 -8.16
CA LEU A 194 -9.83 -17.30 -7.99
C LEU A 194 -10.20 -18.02 -9.30
N ALA A 195 -10.09 -17.34 -10.45
CA ALA A 195 -10.28 -18.03 -11.74
C ALA A 195 -9.20 -19.11 -11.96
N ARG A 196 -7.91 -18.78 -11.74
CA ARG A 196 -6.79 -19.72 -11.87
C ARG A 196 -6.95 -20.94 -10.97
N TYR A 197 -7.27 -20.75 -9.70
CA TYR A 197 -7.46 -21.85 -8.74
C TYR A 197 -8.64 -22.73 -9.10
N ASN A 198 -9.74 -22.16 -9.60
CA ASN A 198 -10.87 -22.95 -10.06
C ASN A 198 -10.59 -23.70 -11.36
N ILE A 199 -9.75 -23.17 -12.25
CA ILE A 199 -9.26 -23.91 -13.42
C ILE A 199 -8.42 -25.12 -12.96
N ALA A 200 -7.45 -24.89 -12.06
CA ALA A 200 -6.59 -25.93 -11.50
C ALA A 200 -7.40 -27.02 -10.78
N ASN A 201 -8.46 -26.65 -10.08
CA ASN A 201 -9.39 -27.55 -9.38
C ASN A 201 -10.42 -28.20 -10.32
N LYS A 202 -10.29 -28.06 -11.64
CA LYS A 202 -11.22 -28.63 -12.64
C LYS A 202 -12.68 -28.19 -12.43
N ARG A 203 -12.89 -26.92 -12.05
CA ARG A 203 -14.20 -26.29 -11.84
C ARG A 203 -14.48 -25.20 -12.89
N PRO A 204 -14.58 -25.55 -14.19
CA PRO A 204 -14.61 -24.54 -15.26
C PRO A 204 -15.83 -23.61 -15.18
N LYS A 205 -16.98 -24.10 -14.73
CA LYS A 205 -18.19 -23.27 -14.59
C LYS A 205 -18.02 -22.17 -13.55
N VAL A 206 -17.26 -22.43 -12.47
CA VAL A 206 -16.98 -21.44 -11.42
C VAL A 206 -15.91 -20.46 -11.92
N ALA A 207 -14.84 -20.97 -12.54
CA ALA A 207 -13.81 -20.14 -13.14
C ALA A 207 -14.40 -19.15 -14.15
N GLN A 208 -15.34 -19.62 -15.00
CA GLN A 208 -16.00 -18.77 -15.99
C GLN A 208 -16.76 -17.59 -15.36
N ARG A 209 -17.33 -17.76 -14.16
CA ARG A 209 -18.00 -16.65 -13.46
C ARG A 209 -17.01 -15.54 -13.09
N PHE A 210 -15.85 -15.88 -12.54
CA PHE A 210 -14.79 -14.90 -12.22
C PHE A 210 -14.23 -14.25 -13.48
N ILE A 211 -14.03 -15.00 -14.55
CA ILE A 211 -13.58 -14.50 -15.85
C ILE A 211 -14.60 -13.49 -16.42
N ASN A 212 -15.89 -13.79 -16.32
CA ASN A 212 -16.95 -12.90 -16.78
C ASN A 212 -17.00 -11.59 -16.00
N LEU A 213 -16.79 -11.63 -14.67
CA LEU A 213 -16.65 -10.42 -13.86
C LEU A 213 -15.41 -9.61 -14.29
N LEU A 214 -14.29 -10.28 -14.51
CA LEU A 214 -13.06 -9.64 -14.94
C LEU A 214 -13.19 -9.00 -16.34
N LYS A 215 -13.97 -9.58 -17.25
CA LYS A 215 -14.28 -9.01 -18.58
C LYS A 215 -15.03 -7.67 -18.51
N GLN A 216 -15.74 -7.40 -17.41
CA GLN A 216 -16.43 -6.12 -17.22
C GLN A 216 -15.48 -4.99 -16.83
N SER A 217 -14.25 -5.32 -16.43
CA SER A 217 -13.21 -4.33 -16.14
C SER A 217 -12.63 -3.74 -17.43
N LEU A 218 -12.40 -2.42 -17.42
CA LEU A 218 -11.81 -1.70 -18.57
C LEU A 218 -10.38 -2.12 -18.87
N PHE A 219 -9.59 -2.46 -17.83
CA PHE A 219 -8.15 -2.67 -17.95
C PHE A 219 -7.74 -4.15 -18.04
N TYR A 220 -8.55 -5.08 -17.51
CA TYR A 220 -8.20 -6.49 -17.34
C TYR A 220 -8.88 -7.44 -18.33
N LYS A 221 -9.42 -6.89 -19.43
CA LYS A 221 -10.11 -7.69 -20.44
C LYS A 221 -9.17 -8.69 -21.15
N LYS A 222 -7.92 -8.27 -21.39
CA LYS A 222 -6.91 -9.14 -22.03
C LYS A 222 -6.53 -10.33 -21.15
N GLU A 223 -6.38 -10.11 -19.84
CA GLU A 223 -6.12 -11.13 -18.84
C GLU A 223 -7.29 -12.11 -18.74
N ALA A 224 -8.51 -11.60 -18.78
CA ALA A 224 -9.72 -12.45 -18.79
C ALA A 224 -9.77 -13.34 -20.04
N GLU A 225 -9.47 -12.80 -21.22
CA GLU A 225 -9.41 -13.56 -22.47
C GLU A 225 -8.27 -14.61 -22.46
N ALA A 226 -7.16 -14.30 -21.82
CA ALA A 226 -6.05 -15.25 -21.66
C ALA A 226 -6.45 -16.41 -20.71
N LEU A 227 -7.14 -16.14 -19.61
CA LEU A 227 -7.63 -17.16 -18.68
C LEU A 227 -8.71 -18.04 -19.32
N GLU A 228 -9.56 -17.49 -20.17
CA GLU A 228 -10.61 -18.25 -20.86
C GLU A 228 -10.05 -19.34 -21.77
N LYS A 229 -8.88 -19.12 -22.39
CA LYS A 229 -8.19 -20.14 -23.21
C LYS A 229 -7.75 -21.37 -22.42
N TRP A 230 -7.65 -21.25 -21.09
CA TRP A 230 -7.25 -22.35 -20.22
C TRP A 230 -8.44 -23.17 -19.71
N LEU A 231 -9.65 -22.76 -20.04
CA LEU A 231 -10.83 -23.55 -19.72
C LEU A 231 -10.88 -24.78 -20.63
N PRO A 232 -11.16 -25.96 -20.06
CA PRO A 232 -11.41 -27.15 -20.89
C PRO A 232 -12.67 -26.91 -21.74
N THR A 233 -12.56 -27.12 -23.02
CA THR A 233 -13.68 -27.14 -23.99
C THR A 233 -14.65 -28.24 -23.67
#